data_6f791a26418da7829394574e4c5c879a
#
_entry.id   6f791a26418da7829394574e4c5c879a
#
_cell.length_a   1.000
_cell.length_b   1.000
_cell.length_c   1.000
_cell.angle_alpha   90.00
_cell.angle_beta   90.00
_cell.angle_gamma   90.00
#
_symmetry.space_group_name_H-M   'P 1'
#
loop_
_entity.id
_entity.type
_entity.pdbx_description
1 polymer ?
#
loop_
_entity_poly.entity_id
_entity_poly.type
_entity_poly.pdbx_seq_one_letter_code
_entity_poly.pdbx_strand_id
1 'polypeptide(L)'
;VRIRYGEGDVVETADPYAYEPEITDYDTYLFAQGSHYEIFDKLGAHVETINGVTGTRFAVWAPHARSVSVVGNFNMWDGRLHTMRLIGPSGIYELFVPDVGEGAVYKYQITTRSGDLLFKTDPYGNYAQVRPDNASVVTSLTGYEWQDADYEKKHHGKTREVRERAPMNIYEAHLGSWKKRVEDDDNGFYSYRELAEMLGDYLVEMGYTHIELMGIAEYPFDGSWGYQVGCYYAPTSRYGTPKDFMYFVDEMHKRGIEVILDWVPAHFPKDAHCLGNFDGQAVYEHSDRRRGEHPDWGTYIFDYGKKEVQNFLVANALFWVEKFHIDGLRVDAVASMLYLDYGKQDGDWLPNKDGGNENYEAMDFLRHLNSIMEKRHPDAYIIAEESTAWPGVTKRVKDEGLG
;
A
#
# COMPACT_ATOMS: atom_id res chain seq x y z
N VAL A 1 2.34 -34.39 -9.55
CA VAL A 1 3.13 -35.19 -8.59
C VAL A 1 2.19 -35.97 -7.70
N ARG A 2 2.54 -37.22 -7.42
CA ARG A 2 1.80 -38.11 -6.54
C ARG A 2 2.63 -38.44 -5.32
N ILE A 3 2.23 -37.92 -4.15
CA ILE A 3 2.98 -38.06 -2.90
C ILE A 3 2.24 -39.08 -2.01
N ARG A 4 2.94 -40.11 -1.55
CA ARG A 4 2.41 -41.07 -0.58
C ARG A 4 3.03 -40.82 0.80
N TYR A 5 2.21 -40.54 1.79
CA TYR A 5 2.64 -40.37 3.18
C TYR A 5 2.57 -41.71 3.92
N GLY A 6 3.71 -42.37 4.11
CA GLY A 6 3.81 -43.67 4.77
C GLY A 6 3.05 -44.77 4.04
N GLU A 7 2.31 -45.63 4.79
CA GLU A 7 1.42 -46.67 4.24
C GLU A 7 -0.01 -46.13 3.98
N GLY A 8 -0.25 -44.84 4.18
CA GLY A 8 -1.55 -44.21 4.15
C GLY A 8 -1.85 -43.40 2.89
N ASP A 9 -2.29 -42.17 3.08
CA ASP A 9 -2.90 -41.33 2.08
C ASP A 9 -1.98 -40.96 0.91
N VAL A 10 -2.54 -40.99 -0.27
CA VAL A 10 -1.91 -40.51 -1.50
C VAL A 10 -2.51 -39.15 -1.83
N VAL A 11 -1.67 -38.13 -1.83
CA VAL A 11 -2.03 -36.79 -2.28
C VAL A 11 -1.50 -36.58 -3.69
N GLU A 12 -2.37 -36.20 -4.61
CA GLU A 12 -1.97 -35.74 -5.94
C GLU A 12 -1.97 -34.22 -5.93
N THR A 13 -0.84 -33.61 -6.26
CA THR A 13 -0.66 -32.17 -6.36
C THR A 13 0.19 -31.82 -7.56
N ALA A 14 0.03 -30.64 -8.10
CA ALA A 14 0.94 -30.11 -9.09
C ALA A 14 2.27 -29.69 -8.43
N ASP A 15 3.37 -29.81 -9.16
CA ASP A 15 4.68 -29.34 -8.68
C ASP A 15 4.75 -27.81 -8.84
N PRO A 16 4.91 -27.03 -7.76
CA PRO A 16 5.03 -25.56 -7.84
C PRO A 16 6.17 -25.11 -8.76
N TYR A 17 7.22 -25.93 -8.86
CA TYR A 17 8.40 -25.59 -9.65
C TYR A 17 8.28 -25.95 -11.14
N ALA A 18 7.19 -26.58 -11.57
CA ALA A 18 6.89 -26.84 -12.98
C ALA A 18 6.33 -25.62 -13.72
N TYR A 19 5.98 -24.55 -13.01
CA TYR A 19 5.44 -23.33 -13.60
C TYR A 19 6.53 -22.29 -13.80
N GLU A 20 6.55 -21.67 -14.99
CA GLU A 20 7.49 -20.60 -15.29
C GLU A 20 7.14 -19.31 -14.55
N PRO A 21 8.14 -18.49 -14.20
CA PRO A 21 7.90 -17.15 -13.68
C PRO A 21 7.11 -16.29 -14.67
N GLU A 22 6.24 -15.43 -14.14
CA GLU A 22 5.53 -14.42 -14.91
C GLU A 22 6.31 -13.10 -15.02
N ILE A 23 7.10 -12.78 -13.98
CA ILE A 23 7.91 -11.57 -13.95
C ILE A 23 9.02 -11.67 -14.98
N THR A 24 9.02 -10.75 -15.94
CA THR A 24 9.94 -10.70 -17.06
C THR A 24 11.16 -9.81 -16.78
N ASP A 25 12.18 -9.89 -17.62
CA ASP A 25 13.33 -8.97 -17.60
C ASP A 25 12.89 -7.51 -17.80
N TYR A 26 11.81 -7.29 -18.57
CA TYR A 26 11.25 -5.95 -18.77
C TYR A 26 10.58 -5.41 -17.51
N ASP A 27 9.84 -6.23 -16.77
CA ASP A 27 9.24 -5.85 -15.50
C ASP A 27 10.34 -5.47 -14.49
N THR A 28 11.37 -6.31 -14.36
CA THR A 28 12.51 -6.04 -13.46
C THR A 28 13.26 -4.77 -13.83
N TYR A 29 13.43 -4.51 -15.14
CA TYR A 29 14.04 -3.28 -15.65
C TYR A 29 13.21 -2.05 -15.28
N LEU A 30 11.91 -2.05 -15.56
CA LEU A 30 11.02 -0.92 -15.23
C LEU A 30 10.97 -0.66 -13.72
N PHE A 31 10.92 -1.71 -12.92
CA PHE A 31 10.91 -1.62 -11.46
C PHE A 31 12.20 -0.96 -10.94
N ALA A 32 13.36 -1.39 -11.42
CA ALA A 32 14.65 -0.81 -11.06
C ALA A 32 14.83 0.65 -11.55
N GLN A 33 14.06 1.08 -12.59
CA GLN A 33 14.02 2.48 -13.03
C GLN A 33 13.00 3.33 -12.25
N GLY A 34 12.17 2.75 -11.40
CA GLY A 34 11.11 3.45 -10.68
C GLY A 34 9.90 3.81 -11.54
N SER A 35 9.67 3.07 -12.63
CA SER A 35 8.66 3.38 -13.66
C SER A 35 7.69 2.24 -13.99
N HIS A 36 7.67 1.18 -13.18
CA HIS A 36 6.68 0.12 -13.31
C HIS A 36 5.42 0.46 -12.51
N TYR A 37 4.57 1.30 -13.06
CA TYR A 37 3.42 1.86 -12.35
C TYR A 37 2.34 0.84 -11.99
N GLU A 38 2.24 -0.27 -12.73
CA GLU A 38 1.34 -1.40 -12.46
C GLU A 38 2.05 -2.58 -11.77
N ILE A 39 3.14 -2.33 -11.04
CA ILE A 39 3.90 -3.38 -10.35
C ILE A 39 3.05 -4.17 -9.34
N PHE A 40 1.98 -3.57 -8.82
CA PHE A 40 1.02 -4.21 -7.92
C PHE A 40 0.19 -5.33 -8.59
N ASP A 41 0.18 -5.42 -9.92
CA ASP A 41 -0.40 -6.54 -10.66
C ASP A 41 0.62 -7.69 -10.85
N LYS A 42 1.86 -7.50 -10.41
CA LYS A 42 2.98 -8.47 -10.49
C LYS A 42 3.49 -8.91 -9.13
N LEU A 43 3.78 -7.94 -8.23
CA LEU A 43 4.18 -8.24 -6.85
C LEU A 43 2.93 -8.39 -5.98
N GLY A 44 3.03 -9.22 -4.93
CA GLY A 44 1.90 -9.57 -4.09
C GLY A 44 1.48 -11.02 -4.26
N ALA A 45 0.19 -11.28 -4.04
CA ALA A 45 -0.43 -12.61 -4.16
C ALA A 45 -1.62 -12.55 -5.13
N HIS A 46 -1.49 -13.23 -6.26
CA HIS A 46 -2.48 -13.21 -7.36
C HIS A 46 -3.02 -14.60 -7.64
N VAL A 47 -4.35 -14.76 -7.51
CA VAL A 47 -5.02 -16.01 -7.86
C VAL A 47 -5.15 -16.10 -9.37
N GLU A 48 -4.65 -17.16 -9.95
CA GLU A 48 -4.68 -17.39 -11.40
C GLU A 48 -4.86 -18.87 -11.75
N THR A 49 -5.14 -19.14 -13.02
CA THR A 49 -5.26 -20.51 -13.54
C THR A 49 -4.25 -20.71 -14.66
N ILE A 50 -3.27 -21.58 -14.44
CA ILE A 50 -2.22 -21.89 -15.41
C ILE A 50 -2.39 -23.33 -15.87
N ASN A 51 -2.57 -23.55 -17.17
CA ASN A 51 -2.75 -24.88 -17.76
C ASN A 51 -3.88 -25.71 -17.10
N GLY A 52 -4.95 -25.04 -16.66
CA GLY A 52 -6.10 -25.68 -16.00
C GLY A 52 -5.91 -25.96 -14.50
N VAL A 53 -4.81 -25.54 -13.90
CA VAL A 53 -4.56 -25.62 -12.45
C VAL A 53 -4.70 -24.25 -11.84
N THR A 54 -5.64 -24.08 -10.91
CA THR A 54 -5.83 -22.85 -10.16
C THR A 54 -4.92 -22.84 -8.95
N GLY A 55 -4.30 -21.70 -8.66
CA GLY A 55 -3.41 -21.49 -7.54
C GLY A 55 -3.16 -20.02 -7.31
N THR A 56 -2.18 -19.71 -6.48
CA THR A 56 -1.75 -18.33 -6.20
C THR A 56 -0.29 -18.15 -6.57
N ARG A 57 -0.02 -17.12 -7.36
CA ARG A 57 1.32 -16.63 -7.61
C ARG A 57 1.69 -15.64 -6.52
N PHE A 58 2.79 -15.89 -5.85
CA PHE A 58 3.38 -15.02 -4.83
C PHE A 58 4.66 -14.40 -5.36
N ALA A 59 4.80 -13.08 -5.22
CA ALA A 59 6.02 -12.39 -5.62
C ALA A 59 6.36 -11.26 -4.64
N VAL A 60 7.65 -11.15 -4.26
CA VAL A 60 8.12 -10.16 -3.28
C VAL A 60 9.54 -9.69 -3.59
N TRP A 61 9.81 -8.41 -3.34
CA TRP A 61 11.13 -7.82 -3.45
C TRP A 61 11.87 -7.86 -2.11
N ALA A 62 12.99 -8.61 -2.07
CA ALA A 62 13.84 -8.78 -0.89
C ALA A 62 15.32 -8.89 -1.34
N PRO A 63 15.95 -7.78 -1.77
CA PRO A 63 17.19 -7.77 -2.55
C PRO A 63 18.43 -8.29 -1.78
N HIS A 64 18.39 -8.29 -0.47
CA HIS A 64 19.51 -8.75 0.36
C HIS A 64 19.23 -10.11 1.00
N ALA A 65 18.06 -10.71 0.77
CA ALA A 65 17.73 -12.02 1.30
C ALA A 65 18.71 -13.10 0.77
N ARG A 66 18.97 -14.11 1.60
CA ARG A 66 19.64 -15.34 1.17
C ARG A 66 18.66 -16.27 0.45
N SER A 67 17.43 -16.35 0.97
CA SER A 67 16.30 -17.06 0.38
C SER A 67 14.99 -16.54 0.94
N VAL A 68 13.93 -16.71 0.17
CA VAL A 68 12.55 -16.37 0.58
C VAL A 68 11.68 -17.59 0.37
N SER A 69 10.77 -17.86 1.30
CA SER A 69 9.73 -18.87 1.16
C SER A 69 8.38 -18.26 1.49
N VAL A 70 7.33 -18.67 0.78
CA VAL A 70 5.97 -18.35 1.19
C VAL A 70 5.48 -19.42 2.17
N VAL A 71 4.96 -18.97 3.31
CA VAL A 71 4.46 -19.84 4.40
C VAL A 71 3.06 -19.45 4.79
N GLY A 72 2.25 -20.44 5.14
CA GLY A 72 0.86 -20.22 5.52
C GLY A 72 0.19 -21.51 6.00
N ASN A 73 -1.11 -21.45 6.20
CA ASN A 73 -1.88 -22.62 6.63
C ASN A 73 -1.78 -23.79 5.64
N PHE A 74 -1.63 -23.48 4.33
CA PHE A 74 -1.52 -24.47 3.26
C PHE A 74 -0.25 -25.33 3.29
N ASN A 75 0.76 -24.91 4.05
CA ASN A 75 2.02 -25.68 4.22
C ASN A 75 2.48 -25.75 5.68
N MET A 76 1.54 -25.61 6.63
CA MET A 76 1.82 -25.69 8.08
C MET A 76 2.89 -24.68 8.54
N TRP A 77 3.03 -23.57 7.84
CA TRP A 77 4.04 -22.53 8.10
C TRP A 77 5.49 -23.03 7.96
N ASP A 78 5.72 -24.12 7.19
CA ASP A 78 7.05 -24.70 6.96
C ASP A 78 7.71 -24.13 5.72
N GLY A 79 8.67 -23.23 5.89
CA GLY A 79 9.38 -22.57 4.81
C GLY A 79 10.30 -23.48 3.95
N ARG A 80 10.41 -24.76 4.30
CA ARG A 80 11.15 -25.74 3.47
C ARG A 80 10.34 -26.20 2.26
N LEU A 81 9.02 -26.02 2.27
CA LEU A 81 8.12 -26.59 1.28
C LEU A 81 7.91 -25.71 0.05
N HIS A 82 7.92 -24.39 0.21
CA HIS A 82 7.64 -23.44 -0.87
C HIS A 82 8.68 -22.33 -0.94
N THR A 83 9.95 -22.73 -1.20
CA THR A 83 11.03 -21.77 -1.42
C THR A 83 10.85 -21.11 -2.79
N MET A 84 10.83 -19.78 -2.81
CA MET A 84 10.59 -18.99 -4.00
C MET A 84 11.85 -18.87 -4.87
N ARG A 85 11.67 -18.69 -6.18
CA ARG A 85 12.75 -18.49 -7.13
C ARG A 85 13.17 -17.04 -7.17
N LEU A 86 14.47 -16.77 -7.14
CA LEU A 86 15.02 -15.45 -7.43
C LEU A 86 14.98 -15.19 -8.95
N ILE A 87 14.39 -14.08 -9.35
CA ILE A 87 14.27 -13.66 -10.75
C ILE A 87 15.52 -12.88 -11.16
N GLY A 88 16.48 -13.56 -11.76
CA GLY A 88 17.76 -12.95 -12.17
C GLY A 88 18.44 -12.19 -11.03
N PRO A 89 19.03 -11.02 -11.27
CA PRO A 89 19.69 -10.19 -10.25
C PRO A 89 18.75 -9.17 -9.60
N SER A 90 17.44 -9.24 -9.84
CA SER A 90 16.47 -8.19 -9.47
C SER A 90 16.22 -8.05 -7.96
N GLY A 91 16.50 -9.11 -7.19
CA GLY A 91 16.07 -9.21 -5.79
C GLY A 91 14.58 -9.55 -5.62
N ILE A 92 13.87 -9.82 -6.71
CA ILE A 92 12.47 -10.28 -6.68
C ILE A 92 12.45 -11.80 -6.62
N TYR A 93 11.64 -12.33 -5.72
CA TYR A 93 11.37 -13.75 -5.56
C TYR A 93 9.94 -14.06 -5.98
N GLU A 94 9.74 -15.15 -6.72
CA GLU A 94 8.43 -15.54 -7.26
C GLU A 94 8.21 -17.05 -7.15
N LEU A 95 6.97 -17.47 -6.86
CA LEU A 95 6.54 -18.86 -6.92
C LEU A 95 5.02 -18.94 -7.14
N PHE A 96 4.59 -19.77 -8.10
CA PHE A 96 3.19 -20.20 -8.20
C PHE A 96 2.96 -21.41 -7.29
N VAL A 97 1.96 -21.32 -6.40
CA VAL A 97 1.59 -22.41 -5.50
C VAL A 97 0.20 -22.95 -5.90
N PRO A 98 0.14 -24.15 -6.49
CA PRO A 98 -1.11 -24.79 -6.87
C PRO A 98 -2.04 -25.00 -5.67
N ASP A 99 -3.34 -25.03 -5.93
CA ASP A 99 -4.40 -25.32 -4.96
C ASP A 99 -4.50 -24.34 -3.77
N VAL A 100 -3.77 -23.23 -3.81
CA VAL A 100 -3.90 -22.11 -2.88
C VAL A 100 -4.78 -21.03 -3.52
N GLY A 101 -5.87 -20.66 -2.86
CA GLY A 101 -6.85 -19.70 -3.36
C GLY A 101 -7.18 -18.59 -2.39
N GLU A 102 -8.22 -17.81 -2.70
CA GLU A 102 -8.72 -16.73 -1.85
C GLU A 102 -9.01 -17.22 -0.42
N GLY A 103 -8.68 -16.37 0.57
CA GLY A 103 -8.81 -16.68 1.99
C GLY A 103 -7.60 -17.38 2.59
N ALA A 104 -6.63 -17.83 1.80
CA ALA A 104 -5.41 -18.42 2.33
C ALA A 104 -4.58 -17.37 3.09
N VAL A 105 -4.18 -17.72 4.30
CA VAL A 105 -3.38 -16.85 5.18
C VAL A 105 -1.91 -17.16 4.97
N TYR A 106 -1.09 -16.12 4.78
CA TYR A 106 0.33 -16.30 4.47
C TYR A 106 1.23 -15.16 4.98
N LYS A 107 2.52 -15.47 5.04
CA LYS A 107 3.64 -14.53 5.20
C LYS A 107 4.81 -14.96 4.31
N TYR A 108 5.76 -14.06 4.14
CA TYR A 108 7.07 -14.41 3.61
C TYR A 108 8.02 -14.74 4.76
N GLN A 109 8.59 -15.96 4.74
CA GLN A 109 9.71 -16.34 5.59
C GLN A 109 10.99 -15.98 4.84
N ILE A 110 11.71 -14.99 5.34
CA ILE A 110 12.95 -14.50 4.75
C ILE A 110 14.13 -15.02 5.56
N THR A 111 15.04 -15.71 4.91
CA THR A 111 16.34 -16.07 5.49
C THR A 111 17.32 -14.95 5.16
N THR A 112 17.81 -14.27 6.18
CA THR A 112 18.79 -13.17 6.02
C THR A 112 20.16 -13.73 5.60
N ARG A 113 21.07 -12.84 5.21
CA ARG A 113 22.48 -13.23 4.92
C ARG A 113 23.19 -13.79 6.14
N SER A 114 22.84 -13.34 7.36
CA SER A 114 23.36 -13.90 8.63
C SER A 114 22.77 -15.26 8.99
N GLY A 115 21.66 -15.65 8.36
CA GLY A 115 20.97 -16.92 8.61
C GLY A 115 19.77 -16.80 9.55
N ASP A 116 19.44 -15.58 9.99
CA ASP A 116 18.24 -15.33 10.80
C ASP A 116 16.97 -15.52 9.96
N LEU A 117 15.89 -15.94 10.62
CA LEU A 117 14.58 -16.10 10.00
C LEU A 117 13.66 -14.94 10.38
N LEU A 118 13.16 -14.23 9.39
CA LEU A 118 12.16 -13.18 9.54
C LEU A 118 10.83 -13.61 8.93
N PHE A 119 9.73 -13.22 9.57
CA PHE A 119 8.37 -13.44 9.05
C PHE A 119 7.73 -12.09 8.74
N LYS A 120 7.55 -11.81 7.47
CA LYS A 120 7.07 -10.51 6.97
C LYS A 120 5.69 -10.63 6.32
N THR A 121 4.84 -9.63 6.55
CA THR A 121 3.64 -9.44 5.76
C THR A 121 4.02 -9.06 4.33
N ASP A 122 3.11 -9.27 3.41
CA ASP A 122 3.33 -8.91 2.02
C ASP A 122 3.23 -7.39 1.82
N PRO A 123 4.29 -6.73 1.34
CA PRO A 123 4.25 -5.29 1.07
C PRO A 123 3.19 -4.87 0.05
N TYR A 124 2.81 -5.77 -0.87
CA TYR A 124 1.79 -5.57 -1.90
C TYR A 124 0.50 -6.35 -1.63
N GLY A 125 0.36 -6.96 -0.44
CA GLY A 125 -0.83 -7.69 -0.05
C GLY A 125 -2.07 -6.80 -0.03
N ASN A 126 -3.18 -7.30 -0.60
CA ASN A 126 -4.41 -6.53 -0.75
C ASN A 126 -5.39 -6.71 0.42
N TYR A 127 -5.11 -7.63 1.34
CA TYR A 127 -5.91 -7.86 2.53
C TYR A 127 -5.05 -8.42 3.66
N ALA A 128 -5.38 -8.08 4.89
CA ALA A 128 -4.71 -8.56 6.10
C ALA A 128 -5.70 -9.21 7.07
N GLN A 129 -5.21 -10.10 7.91
CA GLN A 129 -6.00 -10.60 9.03
C GLN A 129 -6.42 -9.47 9.97
N VAL A 130 -7.57 -9.65 10.59
CA VAL A 130 -8.03 -8.75 11.67
C VAL A 130 -7.10 -8.92 12.87
N ARG A 131 -6.64 -7.79 13.41
CA ARG A 131 -5.79 -7.79 14.60
C ARG A 131 -6.43 -8.56 15.78
N PRO A 132 -5.67 -9.19 16.70
CA PRO A 132 -4.21 -9.07 16.86
C PRO A 132 -3.38 -9.85 15.85
N ASP A 133 -4.01 -10.67 15.00
CA ASP A 133 -3.32 -11.35 13.93
C ASP A 133 -2.79 -10.36 12.88
N ASN A 134 -1.74 -10.75 12.15
CA ASN A 134 -1.02 -9.83 11.29
C ASN A 134 -0.43 -10.50 10.03
N ALA A 135 -1.03 -11.56 9.55
CA ALA A 135 -0.64 -12.16 8.29
C ALA A 135 -1.42 -11.53 7.13
N SER A 136 -0.87 -11.62 5.94
CA SER A 136 -1.58 -11.28 4.71
C SER A 136 -2.58 -12.37 4.35
N VAL A 137 -3.64 -12.00 3.64
CA VAL A 137 -4.69 -12.92 3.19
C VAL A 137 -4.78 -12.82 1.66
N VAL A 138 -4.72 -13.95 0.99
CA VAL A 138 -4.91 -14.00 -0.46
C VAL A 138 -6.32 -13.52 -0.79
N THR A 139 -6.43 -12.49 -1.60
CA THR A 139 -7.72 -11.95 -2.04
C THR A 139 -7.62 -11.40 -3.45
N SER A 140 -8.69 -11.55 -4.22
CA SER A 140 -8.81 -10.92 -5.53
C SER A 140 -9.63 -9.63 -5.42
N LEU A 141 -9.12 -8.57 -6.01
CA LEU A 141 -9.84 -7.30 -6.17
C LEU A 141 -10.79 -7.33 -7.39
N THR A 142 -10.68 -8.37 -8.22
CA THR A 142 -11.56 -8.53 -9.39
C THR A 142 -12.96 -9.03 -9.00
N GLY A 143 -13.94 -8.85 -9.91
CA GLY A 143 -15.30 -9.35 -9.72
C GLY A 143 -16.18 -8.48 -8.82
N TYR A 144 -15.72 -7.28 -8.41
CA TYR A 144 -16.60 -6.23 -7.91
C TYR A 144 -17.22 -5.50 -9.11
N GLU A 145 -18.55 -5.37 -9.12
CA GLU A 145 -19.28 -4.67 -10.19
C GLU A 145 -19.61 -3.25 -9.73
N TRP A 146 -18.78 -2.29 -10.15
CA TRP A 146 -18.96 -0.87 -9.86
C TRP A 146 -20.28 -0.33 -10.43
N GLN A 147 -20.96 0.49 -9.67
CA GLN A 147 -22.23 1.14 -10.04
C GLN A 147 -22.09 2.63 -10.25
N ASP A 148 -20.86 3.14 -10.23
CA ASP A 148 -20.51 4.56 -10.29
C ASP A 148 -20.29 5.11 -11.72
N ALA A 149 -20.65 4.35 -12.75
CA ALA A 149 -20.43 4.72 -14.15
C ALA A 149 -20.99 6.11 -14.55
N ASP A 150 -22.14 6.52 -13.99
CA ASP A 150 -22.73 7.84 -14.24
C ASP A 150 -21.95 8.95 -13.53
N TYR A 151 -21.42 8.65 -12.33
CA TYR A 151 -20.51 9.54 -11.61
C TYR A 151 -19.21 9.72 -12.39
N GLU A 152 -18.55 8.63 -12.76
CA GLU A 152 -17.32 8.61 -13.54
C GLU A 152 -17.46 9.41 -14.83
N LYS A 153 -18.53 9.20 -15.60
CA LYS A 153 -18.81 9.94 -16.83
C LYS A 153 -18.98 11.45 -16.60
N LYS A 154 -19.53 11.85 -15.45
CA LYS A 154 -19.74 13.26 -15.10
C LYS A 154 -18.45 13.91 -14.63
N HIS A 155 -17.55 13.16 -13.99
CA HIS A 155 -16.34 13.65 -13.34
C HIS A 155 -15.09 13.49 -14.21
N HIS A 156 -14.98 12.39 -14.98
CA HIS A 156 -13.91 12.22 -15.94
C HIS A 156 -13.91 13.30 -17.03
N GLY A 157 -12.73 13.86 -17.29
CA GLY A 157 -12.53 14.90 -18.28
C GLY A 157 -12.74 16.32 -17.77
N LYS A 158 -13.05 16.51 -16.49
CA LYS A 158 -12.92 17.85 -15.90
C LYS A 158 -11.43 18.16 -15.76
N THR A 159 -10.97 19.23 -16.37
CA THR A 159 -9.58 19.68 -16.18
C THR A 159 -9.37 20.12 -14.73
N ARG A 160 -8.12 20.06 -14.25
CA ARG A 160 -7.73 20.55 -12.93
C ARG A 160 -8.24 21.98 -12.68
N GLU A 161 -8.17 22.87 -13.70
CA GLU A 161 -8.66 24.25 -13.57
C GLU A 161 -10.19 24.33 -13.29
N VAL A 162 -10.96 23.41 -13.85
CA VAL A 162 -12.41 23.34 -13.59
C VAL A 162 -12.68 22.86 -12.18
N ARG A 163 -11.94 21.88 -11.71
CA ARG A 163 -12.08 21.32 -10.36
C ARG A 163 -11.62 22.31 -9.29
N GLU A 164 -10.48 22.97 -9.46
CA GLU A 164 -9.96 23.99 -8.54
C GLU A 164 -10.89 25.19 -8.35
N ARG A 165 -11.85 25.43 -9.26
CA ARG A 165 -12.84 26.48 -9.15
C ARG A 165 -14.18 26.01 -8.57
N ALA A 166 -14.36 24.70 -8.42
CA ALA A 166 -15.57 24.17 -7.81
C ALA A 166 -15.54 24.38 -6.29
N PRO A 167 -16.68 24.66 -5.66
CA PRO A 167 -16.75 24.69 -4.21
C PRO A 167 -16.44 23.31 -3.62
N MET A 168 -15.57 23.27 -2.65
CA MET A 168 -15.26 22.06 -1.87
C MET A 168 -15.72 22.25 -0.44
N ASN A 169 -16.53 21.32 0.05
CA ASN A 169 -16.91 21.19 1.45
C ASN A 169 -16.54 19.78 1.91
N ILE A 170 -15.40 19.65 2.61
CA ILE A 170 -14.77 18.37 2.95
C ILE A 170 -15.14 18.02 4.39
N TYR A 171 -15.59 16.79 4.61
CA TYR A 171 -15.76 16.20 5.92
C TYR A 171 -14.63 15.18 6.19
N GLU A 172 -13.76 15.48 7.12
CA GLU A 172 -12.71 14.57 7.56
C GLU A 172 -13.27 13.60 8.59
N ALA A 173 -13.06 12.30 8.40
CA ALA A 173 -13.61 11.26 9.26
C ALA A 173 -12.64 10.10 9.49
N HIS A 174 -12.48 9.74 10.78
CA HIS A 174 -11.91 8.46 11.18
C HIS A 174 -13.05 7.46 11.41
N LEU A 175 -13.18 6.44 10.55
CA LEU A 175 -14.32 5.52 10.54
C LEU A 175 -14.53 4.80 11.88
N GLY A 176 -13.45 4.43 12.55
CA GLY A 176 -13.51 3.71 13.83
C GLY A 176 -13.93 4.55 15.03
N SER A 177 -13.95 5.88 14.93
CA SER A 177 -14.36 6.78 16.02
C SER A 177 -15.56 7.67 15.68
N TRP A 178 -15.95 7.75 14.39
CA TRP A 178 -17.09 8.56 13.96
C TRP A 178 -18.38 8.12 14.67
N LYS A 179 -18.64 6.82 14.74
CA LYS A 179 -19.74 6.24 15.47
C LYS A 179 -19.39 4.82 15.93
N LYS A 180 -19.82 4.45 17.14
CA LYS A 180 -19.59 3.10 17.69
C LYS A 180 -20.90 2.48 18.17
N ARG A 181 -20.97 1.15 18.11
CA ARG A 181 -22.03 0.36 18.74
C ARG A 181 -21.80 0.34 20.25
N VAL A 182 -22.87 0.58 21.01
CA VAL A 182 -22.80 0.71 22.48
C VAL A 182 -22.72 -0.65 23.18
N GLU A 183 -23.17 -1.73 22.53
CA GLU A 183 -23.41 -3.04 23.14
C GLU A 183 -22.41 -4.12 22.67
N ASP A 184 -21.34 -3.75 21.96
CA ASP A 184 -20.44 -4.72 21.34
C ASP A 184 -19.11 -4.79 22.10
N ASP A 185 -18.81 -5.98 22.65
CA ASP A 185 -17.54 -6.23 23.36
C ASP A 185 -16.31 -6.23 22.41
N ASP A 186 -16.53 -6.29 21.09
CA ASP A 186 -15.49 -6.34 20.07
C ASP A 186 -15.27 -4.98 19.38
N ASN A 187 -14.80 -3.99 20.14
CA ASN A 187 -14.44 -2.63 19.71
C ASN A 187 -15.60 -1.77 19.16
N GLY A 188 -16.79 -2.33 18.92
CA GLY A 188 -18.00 -1.62 18.49
C GLY A 188 -17.88 -0.94 17.13
N PHE A 189 -17.04 -1.43 16.22
CA PHE A 189 -16.90 -0.86 14.88
C PHE A 189 -18.09 -1.22 13.99
N TYR A 190 -18.51 -0.27 13.19
CA TYR A 190 -19.39 -0.51 12.04
C TYR A 190 -18.58 -0.99 10.84
N SER A 191 -19.18 -1.83 10.01
CA SER A 191 -18.58 -2.26 8.76
C SER A 191 -18.54 -1.14 7.71
N TYR A 192 -17.69 -1.26 6.69
CA TYR A 192 -17.67 -0.37 5.53
C TYR A 192 -19.06 -0.21 4.91
N ARG A 193 -19.84 -1.31 4.80
CA ARG A 193 -21.19 -1.28 4.22
C ARG A 193 -22.18 -0.49 5.09
N GLU A 194 -22.17 -0.68 6.39
CA GLU A 194 -23.03 0.07 7.30
C GLU A 194 -22.65 1.56 7.34
N LEU A 195 -21.35 1.84 7.34
CA LEU A 195 -20.84 3.22 7.31
C LEU A 195 -21.18 3.92 6.00
N ALA A 196 -21.16 3.20 4.86
CA ALA A 196 -21.55 3.75 3.57
C ALA A 196 -22.96 4.35 3.61
N GLU A 197 -23.92 3.64 4.21
CA GLU A 197 -25.29 4.15 4.34
C GLU A 197 -25.38 5.31 5.34
N MET A 198 -24.94 5.08 6.59
CA MET A 198 -25.13 6.06 7.66
C MET A 198 -24.35 7.35 7.43
N LEU A 199 -23.10 7.23 6.99
CA LEU A 199 -22.22 8.38 6.78
C LEU A 199 -22.56 9.08 5.47
N GLY A 200 -22.89 8.32 4.42
CA GLY A 200 -23.34 8.88 3.14
C GLY A 200 -24.61 9.74 3.29
N ASP A 201 -25.62 9.27 4.01
CA ASP A 201 -26.84 10.02 4.27
C ASP A 201 -26.55 11.31 5.07
N TYR A 202 -25.69 11.21 6.10
CA TYR A 202 -25.25 12.37 6.88
C TYR A 202 -24.55 13.42 6.03
N LEU A 203 -23.63 13.02 5.15
CA LEU A 203 -22.89 13.94 4.28
C LEU A 203 -23.81 14.70 3.32
N VAL A 204 -24.78 14.00 2.74
CA VAL A 204 -25.78 14.61 1.85
C VAL A 204 -26.67 15.59 2.62
N GLU A 205 -27.18 15.20 3.80
CA GLU A 205 -28.02 16.07 4.64
C GLU A 205 -27.28 17.35 5.05
N MET A 206 -25.99 17.24 5.38
CA MET A 206 -25.16 18.37 5.81
C MET A 206 -24.58 19.18 4.66
N GLY A 207 -24.75 18.74 3.41
CA GLY A 207 -24.29 19.44 2.21
C GLY A 207 -22.77 19.36 1.97
N TYR A 208 -22.12 18.30 2.44
CA TYR A 208 -20.74 18.02 2.11
C TYR A 208 -20.60 17.53 0.67
N THR A 209 -19.50 17.87 0.03
CA THR A 209 -19.17 17.46 -1.34
C THR A 209 -18.10 16.38 -1.39
N HIS A 210 -17.31 16.29 -0.34
CA HIS A 210 -16.18 15.34 -0.22
C HIS A 210 -16.15 14.75 1.17
N ILE A 211 -15.64 13.53 1.25
CA ILE A 211 -15.21 12.92 2.50
C ILE A 211 -13.70 12.66 2.42
N GLU A 212 -12.96 13.05 3.46
CA GLU A 212 -11.57 12.68 3.66
C GLU A 212 -11.49 11.58 4.71
N LEU A 213 -10.93 10.44 4.35
CA LEU A 213 -10.88 9.23 5.17
C LEU A 213 -9.50 9.07 5.81
N MET A 214 -9.45 9.21 7.14
CA MET A 214 -8.26 8.91 7.93
C MET A 214 -8.08 7.40 8.09
N GLY A 215 -6.83 6.92 8.00
CA GLY A 215 -6.43 5.59 8.43
C GLY A 215 -7.07 4.42 7.69
N ILE A 216 -7.18 4.49 6.38
CA ILE A 216 -7.76 3.41 5.57
C ILE A 216 -6.73 2.34 5.19
N ALA A 217 -5.49 2.68 4.91
CA ALA A 217 -4.46 1.66 4.72
C ALA A 217 -4.22 0.88 6.02
N GLU A 218 -4.03 -0.45 5.93
CA GLU A 218 -3.95 -1.31 7.13
C GLU A 218 -2.76 -0.96 8.03
N TYR A 219 -3.00 -0.95 9.33
CA TYR A 219 -2.04 -0.53 10.35
C TYR A 219 -2.12 -1.39 11.62
N PRO A 220 -0.97 -1.63 12.33
CA PRO A 220 -0.94 -2.53 13.48
C PRO A 220 -1.47 -1.92 14.79
N PHE A 221 -1.34 -0.60 14.97
CA PHE A 221 -1.60 0.06 16.26
C PHE A 221 -2.76 1.05 16.19
N ASP A 222 -3.87 0.76 16.85
CA ASP A 222 -5.08 1.58 16.86
C ASP A 222 -4.84 3.03 17.30
N GLY A 223 -3.95 3.24 18.28
CA GLY A 223 -3.60 4.56 18.77
C GLY A 223 -2.90 5.47 17.77
N SER A 224 -2.44 4.92 16.64
CA SER A 224 -1.87 5.71 15.54
C SER A 224 -2.91 6.35 14.63
N TRP A 225 -4.20 6.00 14.78
CA TRP A 225 -5.30 6.42 13.89
C TRP A 225 -5.09 6.07 12.40
N GLY A 226 -4.17 5.15 12.11
CA GLY A 226 -3.79 4.76 10.76
C GLY A 226 -2.58 5.48 10.18
N TYR A 227 -1.93 6.39 10.93
CA TYR A 227 -0.72 7.08 10.45
C TYR A 227 0.57 6.23 10.56
N GLN A 228 0.49 5.03 11.14
CA GLN A 228 1.58 4.05 11.13
C GLN A 228 1.24 2.87 10.23
N VAL A 229 1.23 3.11 8.93
CA VAL A 229 0.80 2.14 7.92
C VAL A 229 1.72 0.93 7.87
N GLY A 230 1.15 -0.26 8.04
CA GLY A 230 1.87 -1.54 7.94
C GLY A 230 1.72 -2.24 6.60
N CYS A 231 0.54 -2.09 5.95
CA CYS A 231 0.25 -2.68 4.64
C CYS A 231 -0.34 -1.61 3.72
N TYR A 232 0.45 -1.12 2.78
CA TYR A 232 0.13 0.03 1.92
C TYR A 232 -0.93 -0.26 0.86
N TYR A 233 -1.07 -1.51 0.45
CA TYR A 233 -1.97 -1.94 -0.64
C TYR A 233 -3.22 -2.66 -0.14
N ALA A 234 -3.50 -2.59 1.17
CA ALA A 234 -4.69 -3.19 1.78
C ALA A 234 -5.52 -2.15 2.51
N PRO A 235 -6.82 -2.03 2.25
CA PRO A 235 -7.72 -1.33 3.17
C PRO A 235 -7.79 -2.08 4.50
N THR A 236 -7.91 -1.34 5.60
CA THR A 236 -7.90 -1.95 6.93
C THR A 236 -9.01 -2.96 7.10
N SER A 237 -8.66 -4.13 7.62
CA SER A 237 -9.58 -5.24 7.90
C SER A 237 -10.53 -4.97 9.06
N ARG A 238 -10.34 -3.88 9.80
CA ARG A 238 -11.18 -3.47 10.94
C ARG A 238 -12.65 -3.31 10.59
N TYR A 239 -12.93 -2.90 9.38
CA TYR A 239 -14.28 -2.54 8.93
C TYR A 239 -14.82 -3.48 7.84
N GLY A 240 -14.07 -4.50 7.46
CA GLY A 240 -14.51 -5.48 6.46
C GLY A 240 -13.44 -5.85 5.42
N THR A 241 -13.88 -6.35 4.30
CA THR A 241 -13.04 -6.80 3.20
C THR A 241 -12.70 -5.64 2.23
N PRO A 242 -11.71 -5.81 1.33
CA PRO A 242 -11.45 -4.84 0.27
C PRO A 242 -12.68 -4.57 -0.61
N LYS A 243 -13.49 -5.58 -0.92
CA LYS A 243 -14.73 -5.41 -1.69
C LYS A 243 -15.82 -4.65 -0.92
N ASP A 244 -15.80 -4.70 0.41
CA ASP A 244 -16.69 -3.86 1.23
C ASP A 244 -16.25 -2.40 1.22
N PHE A 245 -14.93 -2.14 1.13
CA PHE A 245 -14.43 -0.80 0.94
C PHE A 245 -14.74 -0.26 -0.47
N MET A 246 -14.65 -1.09 -1.53
CA MET A 246 -15.13 -0.73 -2.86
C MET A 246 -16.63 -0.34 -2.83
N TYR A 247 -17.45 -1.10 -2.10
CA TYR A 247 -18.86 -0.77 -1.91
C TYR A 247 -19.03 0.58 -1.20
N PHE A 248 -18.20 0.89 -0.20
CA PHE A 248 -18.25 2.19 0.48
C PHE A 248 -18.01 3.34 -0.51
N VAL A 249 -16.97 3.26 -1.32
CA VAL A 249 -16.64 4.29 -2.31
C VAL A 249 -17.75 4.41 -3.36
N ASP A 250 -18.23 3.29 -3.89
CA ASP A 250 -19.33 3.23 -4.87
C ASP A 250 -20.61 3.92 -4.34
N GLU A 251 -20.95 3.71 -3.06
CA GLU A 251 -22.10 4.37 -2.43
C GLU A 251 -21.89 5.88 -2.20
N MET A 252 -20.65 6.33 -1.94
CA MET A 252 -20.33 7.75 -1.90
C MET A 252 -20.52 8.39 -3.28
N HIS A 253 -20.01 7.77 -4.32
CA HIS A 253 -20.14 8.23 -5.71
C HIS A 253 -21.59 8.31 -6.18
N LYS A 254 -22.43 7.32 -5.84
CA LYS A 254 -23.88 7.36 -6.13
C LYS A 254 -24.58 8.55 -5.50
N ARG A 255 -24.11 9.01 -4.35
CA ARG A 255 -24.60 10.19 -3.64
C ARG A 255 -23.95 11.49 -4.12
N GLY A 256 -22.98 11.41 -5.05
CA GLY A 256 -22.25 12.56 -5.58
C GLY A 256 -21.19 13.10 -4.63
N ILE A 257 -20.72 12.27 -3.68
CA ILE A 257 -19.65 12.59 -2.73
C ILE A 257 -18.33 12.05 -3.28
N GLU A 258 -17.33 12.90 -3.42
CA GLU A 258 -15.96 12.52 -3.80
C GLU A 258 -15.20 11.98 -2.57
N VAL A 259 -14.33 10.98 -2.77
CA VAL A 259 -13.60 10.32 -1.68
C VAL A 259 -12.13 10.67 -1.74
N ILE A 260 -11.63 11.33 -0.70
CA ILE A 260 -10.21 11.63 -0.50
C ILE A 260 -9.66 10.65 0.53
N LEU A 261 -8.51 10.05 0.23
CA LEU A 261 -7.81 9.14 1.14
C LEU A 261 -6.64 9.86 1.78
N ASP A 262 -6.55 9.78 3.11
CA ASP A 262 -5.36 10.21 3.85
C ASP A 262 -4.24 9.19 3.60
N TRP A 263 -3.20 9.61 2.89
CA TRP A 263 -2.12 8.77 2.39
C TRP A 263 -0.78 9.15 3.03
N VAL A 264 -0.08 8.18 3.59
CA VAL A 264 1.10 8.39 4.44
C VAL A 264 2.39 7.89 3.76
N PRO A 265 2.96 8.60 2.78
CA PRO A 265 4.23 8.22 2.14
C PRO A 265 5.47 8.70 2.90
N ALA A 266 5.29 9.39 4.02
CA ALA A 266 6.38 10.00 4.77
C ALA A 266 7.15 8.98 5.62
N HIS A 267 6.44 8.07 6.26
CA HIS A 267 7.03 7.18 7.26
C HIS A 267 6.22 5.90 7.44
N PHE A 268 6.77 4.92 8.17
CA PHE A 268 6.11 3.66 8.50
C PHE A 268 6.61 3.09 9.83
N PRO A 269 5.83 2.20 10.51
CA PRO A 269 6.16 1.71 11.84
C PRO A 269 7.34 0.75 11.86
N LYS A 270 7.90 0.55 13.06
CA LYS A 270 9.03 -0.37 13.32
C LYS A 270 8.58 -1.79 13.67
N ASP A 271 7.31 -2.11 13.54
CA ASP A 271 6.77 -3.44 13.82
C ASP A 271 7.49 -4.50 13.00
N ALA A 272 7.93 -5.57 13.66
CA ALA A 272 8.83 -6.56 13.09
C ALA A 272 8.27 -7.28 11.85
N HIS A 273 6.94 -7.37 11.72
CA HIS A 273 6.28 -7.99 10.57
C HIS A 273 6.07 -7.03 9.39
N CYS A 274 6.22 -5.71 9.59
CA CYS A 274 6.05 -4.68 8.57
C CYS A 274 7.32 -4.47 7.72
N LEU A 275 7.40 -3.32 7.04
CA LEU A 275 8.45 -3.01 6.05
C LEU A 275 9.86 -2.83 6.64
N GLY A 276 9.98 -2.44 7.91
CA GLY A 276 11.26 -2.10 8.53
C GLY A 276 12.25 -3.27 8.55
N ASN A 277 13.50 -3.03 8.13
CA ASN A 277 14.54 -4.06 8.01
C ASN A 277 14.02 -5.32 7.30
N PHE A 278 13.38 -5.13 6.15
CA PHE A 278 12.49 -6.13 5.53
C PHE A 278 13.15 -7.48 5.29
N ASP A 279 14.39 -7.49 4.83
CA ASP A 279 15.17 -8.71 4.57
C ASP A 279 16.41 -8.85 5.51
N GLY A 280 16.36 -8.18 6.65
CA GLY A 280 17.44 -8.07 7.63
C GLY A 280 18.34 -6.85 7.37
N GLN A 281 18.02 -6.03 6.40
CA GLN A 281 18.68 -4.76 6.09
C GLN A 281 17.64 -3.68 5.76
N ALA A 282 18.08 -2.44 5.65
CA ALA A 282 17.27 -1.31 5.23
C ALA A 282 16.91 -1.45 3.74
N VAL A 283 15.68 -1.90 3.45
CA VAL A 283 15.14 -2.06 2.10
C VAL A 283 14.33 -0.84 1.70
N TYR A 284 13.28 -0.54 2.46
CA TYR A 284 12.37 0.60 2.20
C TYR A 284 12.85 1.89 2.86
N GLU A 285 13.50 1.79 4.01
CA GLU A 285 14.08 2.91 4.74
C GLU A 285 15.51 3.22 4.31
N HIS A 286 15.97 4.42 4.65
CA HIS A 286 17.37 4.80 4.47
C HIS A 286 18.25 4.10 5.53
N SER A 287 19.41 3.58 5.11
CA SER A 287 20.31 2.80 5.99
C SER A 287 20.98 3.61 7.10
N ASP A 288 21.21 4.91 6.88
CA ASP A 288 21.69 5.82 7.94
C ASP A 288 20.49 6.34 8.74
N ARG A 289 20.46 6.05 10.04
CA ARG A 289 19.37 6.41 10.95
C ARG A 289 19.09 7.92 10.99
N ARG A 290 20.10 8.75 10.79
CA ARG A 290 19.94 10.20 10.74
C ARG A 290 19.09 10.67 9.55
N ARG A 291 18.96 9.85 8.51
CA ARG A 291 18.06 10.07 7.37
C ARG A 291 16.85 9.13 7.38
N GLY A 292 16.97 7.96 8.01
CA GLY A 292 16.01 6.87 7.95
C GLY A 292 15.05 6.75 9.14
N GLU A 293 15.12 7.65 10.15
CA GLU A 293 14.24 7.58 11.31
C GLU A 293 13.71 8.97 11.73
N HIS A 294 12.45 8.97 12.19
CA HIS A 294 11.86 10.05 12.99
C HIS A 294 11.92 9.67 14.46
N PRO A 295 12.83 10.26 15.26
CA PRO A 295 13.00 9.92 16.68
C PRO A 295 11.72 10.18 17.49
N ASP A 296 11.05 11.30 17.25
CA ASP A 296 9.85 11.74 17.99
C ASP A 296 8.64 10.84 17.74
N TRP A 297 8.50 10.31 16.52
CA TRP A 297 7.39 9.43 16.14
C TRP A 297 7.70 7.95 16.31
N GLY A 298 8.98 7.61 16.50
CA GLY A 298 9.44 6.23 16.60
C GLY A 298 9.28 5.43 15.30
N THR A 299 9.26 6.11 14.15
CA THR A 299 9.02 5.51 12.82
C THR A 299 10.28 5.51 11.95
N TYR A 300 10.26 4.70 10.88
CA TYR A 300 11.23 4.79 9.79
C TYR A 300 10.77 5.79 8.74
N ILE A 301 11.73 6.37 8.00
CA ILE A 301 11.52 7.25 6.86
C ILE A 301 11.85 6.47 5.59
N PHE A 302 11.00 6.58 4.57
CA PHE A 302 11.27 5.98 3.26
C PHE A 302 12.54 6.55 2.62
N ASP A 303 13.31 5.68 1.95
CA ASP A 303 14.48 6.09 1.17
C ASP A 303 14.03 6.53 -0.24
N TYR A 304 13.67 7.81 -0.36
CA TYR A 304 13.25 8.40 -1.64
C TYR A 304 14.36 8.41 -2.71
N GLY A 305 15.61 8.14 -2.33
CA GLY A 305 16.73 7.99 -3.26
C GLY A 305 16.72 6.68 -4.03
N LYS A 306 16.06 5.63 -3.49
CA LYS A 306 15.94 4.33 -4.16
C LYS A 306 14.80 4.34 -5.17
N LYS A 307 15.08 3.95 -6.40
CA LYS A 307 14.09 3.92 -7.48
C LYS A 307 12.96 2.93 -7.23
N GLU A 308 13.28 1.77 -6.67
CA GLU A 308 12.30 0.75 -6.30
C GLU A 308 11.34 1.24 -5.20
N VAL A 309 11.84 2.05 -4.25
CA VAL A 309 11.01 2.67 -3.20
C VAL A 309 10.13 3.78 -3.79
N GLN A 310 10.67 4.63 -4.69
CA GLN A 310 9.85 5.57 -5.45
C GLN A 310 8.76 4.84 -6.23
N ASN A 311 9.11 3.72 -6.89
CA ASN A 311 8.14 2.89 -7.62
C ASN A 311 7.05 2.34 -6.71
N PHE A 312 7.42 1.82 -5.54
CA PHE A 312 6.47 1.33 -4.53
C PHE A 312 5.44 2.40 -4.16
N LEU A 313 5.89 3.62 -3.87
CA LEU A 313 5.01 4.70 -3.44
C LEU A 313 4.18 5.29 -4.59
N VAL A 314 4.76 5.51 -5.78
CA VAL A 314 4.01 6.02 -6.94
C VAL A 314 2.96 5.02 -7.40
N ALA A 315 3.32 3.74 -7.50
CA ALA A 315 2.37 2.69 -7.83
C ALA A 315 1.28 2.54 -6.77
N ASN A 316 1.59 2.77 -5.49
CA ASN A 316 0.59 2.75 -4.42
C ASN A 316 -0.43 3.89 -4.55
N ALA A 317 0.00 5.09 -4.88
CA ALA A 317 -0.91 6.20 -5.16
C ALA A 317 -1.87 5.87 -6.33
N LEU A 318 -1.32 5.34 -7.42
CA LEU A 318 -2.12 4.89 -8.57
C LEU A 318 -3.07 3.74 -8.21
N PHE A 319 -2.61 2.80 -7.40
CA PHE A 319 -3.43 1.66 -6.95
C PHE A 319 -4.73 2.11 -6.25
N TRP A 320 -4.67 3.08 -5.37
CA TRP A 320 -5.86 3.59 -4.69
C TRP A 320 -6.83 4.26 -5.68
N VAL A 321 -6.32 5.02 -6.63
CA VAL A 321 -7.15 5.65 -7.66
C VAL A 321 -7.72 4.62 -8.64
N GLU A 322 -6.90 3.69 -9.14
CA GLU A 322 -7.26 2.77 -10.21
C GLU A 322 -8.06 1.53 -9.75
N LYS A 323 -7.80 1.04 -8.52
CA LYS A 323 -8.49 -0.16 -8.01
C LYS A 323 -9.65 0.15 -7.08
N PHE A 324 -9.62 1.30 -6.41
CA PHE A 324 -10.66 1.70 -5.45
C PHE A 324 -11.40 2.98 -5.84
N HIS A 325 -11.16 3.53 -7.03
CA HIS A 325 -11.82 4.74 -7.56
C HIS A 325 -11.72 5.94 -6.61
N ILE A 326 -10.61 6.09 -5.88
CA ILE A 326 -10.38 7.21 -4.97
C ILE A 326 -10.16 8.49 -5.79
N ASP A 327 -10.88 9.58 -5.45
CA ASP A 327 -10.85 10.85 -6.18
C ASP A 327 -9.68 11.74 -5.82
N GLY A 328 -9.03 11.49 -4.69
CA GLY A 328 -7.87 12.27 -4.27
C GLY A 328 -7.11 11.67 -3.12
N LEU A 329 -5.86 12.09 -3.00
CA LEU A 329 -4.97 11.72 -1.91
C LEU A 329 -4.57 12.99 -1.14
N ARG A 330 -4.79 12.99 0.16
CA ARG A 330 -4.17 13.96 1.07
C ARG A 330 -2.85 13.34 1.53
N VAL A 331 -1.75 13.97 1.16
CA VAL A 331 -0.38 13.50 1.45
C VAL A 331 0.02 13.98 2.83
N ASP A 332 0.09 13.04 3.76
CA ASP A 332 0.42 13.29 5.16
C ASP A 332 1.86 13.74 5.34
N ALA A 333 2.06 14.68 6.27
CA ALA A 333 3.37 15.09 6.81
C ALA A 333 4.40 15.52 5.74
N VAL A 334 4.01 16.23 4.69
CA VAL A 334 4.90 16.65 3.59
C VAL A 334 6.09 17.45 4.09
N ALA A 335 5.93 18.32 5.10
CA ALA A 335 7.04 19.04 5.71
C ALA A 335 8.14 18.08 6.23
N SER A 336 7.76 16.95 6.82
CA SER A 336 8.71 15.95 7.31
C SER A 336 9.50 15.25 6.19
N MET A 337 8.94 15.23 4.99
CA MET A 337 9.61 14.70 3.80
C MET A 337 10.60 15.71 3.22
N LEU A 338 10.25 17.01 3.22
CA LEU A 338 11.01 18.08 2.58
C LEU A 338 12.23 18.54 3.37
N TYR A 339 12.21 18.39 4.70
CA TYR A 339 13.28 18.86 5.57
C TYR A 339 14.00 17.69 6.24
N LEU A 340 15.33 17.56 5.98
CA LEU A 340 16.18 16.50 6.53
C LEU A 340 16.35 16.59 8.05
N ASP A 341 16.20 17.78 8.62
CA ASP A 341 16.30 18.11 10.05
C ASP A 341 14.94 18.14 10.77
N TYR A 342 13.83 17.79 10.08
CA TYR A 342 12.49 17.82 10.66
C TYR A 342 12.41 16.96 11.94
N GLY A 343 12.05 17.57 13.07
CA GLY A 343 11.93 16.88 14.37
C GLY A 343 13.26 16.35 14.93
N LYS A 344 14.41 16.83 14.46
CA LYS A 344 15.75 16.35 14.87
C LYS A 344 16.55 17.44 15.55
N GLN A 345 17.47 17.01 16.42
CA GLN A 345 18.40 17.91 17.09
C GLN A 345 19.68 18.14 16.26
N ASP A 346 20.43 19.15 16.59
CA ASP A 346 21.73 19.41 15.97
C ASP A 346 22.65 18.18 16.13
N GLY A 347 23.19 17.70 15.01
CA GLY A 347 24.03 16.51 14.94
C GLY A 347 23.30 15.19 14.71
N ASP A 348 21.96 15.17 14.84
CA ASP A 348 21.12 13.99 14.63
C ASP A 348 20.55 13.88 13.21
N TRP A 349 20.98 14.75 12.31
CA TRP A 349 20.59 14.73 10.90
C TRP A 349 21.80 14.92 9.97
N LEU A 350 21.62 14.60 8.70
CA LEU A 350 22.64 14.77 7.66
C LEU A 350 22.19 15.82 6.65
N PRO A 351 23.02 16.82 6.33
CA PRO A 351 22.70 17.77 5.29
C PRO A 351 22.66 17.12 3.91
N ASN A 352 22.03 17.80 2.97
CA ASN A 352 22.09 17.46 1.56
C ASN A 352 23.50 17.72 0.97
N LYS A 353 23.69 17.38 -0.31
CA LYS A 353 25.00 17.54 -0.99
C LYS A 353 25.53 18.98 -1.03
N ASP A 354 24.65 19.97 -0.86
CA ASP A 354 24.99 21.39 -0.90
C ASP A 354 25.10 22.01 0.51
N GLY A 355 24.96 21.19 1.57
CA GLY A 355 25.08 21.57 2.97
C GLY A 355 23.77 22.11 3.59
N GLY A 356 22.67 22.10 2.85
CA GLY A 356 21.34 22.54 3.32
C GLY A 356 20.53 21.42 3.94
N ASN A 357 19.32 21.74 4.37
CA ASN A 357 18.38 20.82 4.99
C ASN A 357 17.24 20.37 4.06
N GLU A 358 17.19 20.85 2.84
CA GLU A 358 16.19 20.40 1.87
C GLU A 358 16.49 18.96 1.43
N ASN A 359 15.45 18.12 1.40
CA ASN A 359 15.52 16.74 0.93
C ASN A 359 15.25 16.67 -0.58
N TYR A 360 16.29 16.74 -1.39
CA TYR A 360 16.16 16.74 -2.84
C TYR A 360 15.55 15.45 -3.39
N GLU A 361 15.83 14.31 -2.77
CA GLU A 361 15.26 13.02 -3.17
C GLU A 361 13.74 12.98 -2.95
N ALA A 362 13.24 13.54 -1.85
CA ALA A 362 11.80 13.66 -1.60
C ALA A 362 11.13 14.67 -2.54
N MET A 363 11.81 15.79 -2.84
CA MET A 363 11.31 16.77 -3.82
C MET A 363 11.17 16.13 -5.22
N ASP A 364 12.16 15.36 -5.64
CA ASP A 364 12.13 14.65 -6.94
C ASP A 364 11.04 13.57 -6.94
N PHE A 365 10.85 12.87 -5.83
CA PHE A 365 9.74 11.91 -5.68
C PHE A 365 8.38 12.61 -5.82
N LEU A 366 8.13 13.71 -5.11
CA LEU A 366 6.86 14.45 -5.19
C LEU A 366 6.58 14.98 -6.59
N ARG A 367 7.60 15.52 -7.27
CA ARG A 367 7.47 15.95 -8.67
C ARG A 367 7.16 14.80 -9.61
N HIS A 368 7.80 13.65 -9.40
CA HIS A 368 7.54 12.43 -10.18
C HIS A 368 6.10 11.96 -9.96
N LEU A 369 5.68 11.81 -8.70
CA LEU A 369 4.31 11.44 -8.33
C LEU A 369 3.30 12.35 -9.03
N ASN A 370 3.41 13.65 -8.82
CA ASN A 370 2.45 14.62 -9.36
C ASN A 370 2.44 14.66 -10.89
N SER A 371 3.61 14.50 -11.54
CA SER A 371 3.69 14.42 -13.00
C SER A 371 2.97 13.19 -13.57
N ILE A 372 3.07 12.05 -12.89
CA ILE A 372 2.39 10.82 -13.30
C ILE A 372 0.88 10.92 -13.03
N MET A 373 0.49 11.43 -11.87
CA MET A 373 -0.92 11.65 -11.53
C MET A 373 -1.57 12.64 -12.51
N GLU A 374 -0.95 13.78 -12.79
CA GLU A 374 -1.48 14.76 -13.78
C GLU A 374 -1.63 14.15 -15.17
N LYS A 375 -0.73 13.24 -15.56
CA LYS A 375 -0.78 12.58 -16.88
C LYS A 375 -1.83 11.48 -16.97
N ARG A 376 -1.99 10.66 -15.94
CA ARG A 376 -2.86 9.47 -15.96
C ARG A 376 -4.25 9.75 -15.40
N HIS A 377 -4.32 10.56 -14.36
CA HIS A 377 -5.54 10.89 -13.60
C HIS A 377 -5.60 12.40 -13.35
N PRO A 378 -5.78 13.23 -14.42
CA PRO A 378 -5.81 14.70 -14.30
C PRO A 378 -6.98 15.22 -13.46
N ASP A 379 -7.93 14.37 -13.19
CA ASP A 379 -9.11 14.56 -12.34
C ASP A 379 -8.91 14.14 -10.87
N ALA A 380 -7.82 13.47 -10.51
CA ALA A 380 -7.51 13.18 -9.12
C ALA A 380 -6.87 14.38 -8.39
N TYR A 381 -7.25 14.58 -7.12
CA TYR A 381 -6.62 15.58 -6.26
C TYR A 381 -5.36 15.00 -5.60
N ILE A 382 -4.29 15.79 -5.57
CA ILE A 382 -3.14 15.54 -4.69
C ILE A 382 -3.01 16.76 -3.79
N ILE A 383 -3.27 16.57 -2.50
CA ILE A 383 -3.39 17.63 -1.50
C ILE A 383 -2.27 17.43 -0.48
N ALA A 384 -1.33 18.38 -0.41
CA ALA A 384 -0.24 18.30 0.56
C ALA A 384 -0.66 18.83 1.93
N GLU A 385 -0.42 18.03 2.99
CA GLU A 385 -0.34 18.59 4.33
C GLU A 385 1.05 19.20 4.52
N GLU A 386 1.11 20.51 4.36
CA GLU A 386 2.36 21.25 4.51
C GLU A 386 2.18 22.33 5.59
N SER A 387 2.87 22.15 6.73
CA SER A 387 2.73 22.97 7.93
C SER A 387 3.76 24.08 8.04
N THR A 388 4.61 24.25 7.01
CA THR A 388 5.63 25.30 6.95
C THR A 388 5.30 26.29 5.82
N ALA A 389 6.23 27.15 5.48
CA ALA A 389 6.08 28.09 4.38
C ALA A 389 6.88 27.66 3.14
N TRP A 390 6.84 26.36 2.77
CA TRP A 390 7.60 25.87 1.64
C TRP A 390 7.16 26.53 0.33
N PRO A 391 8.06 27.24 -0.36
CA PRO A 391 7.70 27.99 -1.54
C PRO A 391 7.38 27.06 -2.71
N GLY A 392 6.19 27.24 -3.32
CA GLY A 392 5.80 26.50 -4.51
C GLY A 392 5.32 25.07 -4.28
N VAL A 393 4.96 24.69 -3.03
CA VAL A 393 4.39 23.35 -2.74
C VAL A 393 3.18 23.02 -3.62
N THR A 394 2.33 24.01 -3.93
CA THR A 394 1.13 23.85 -4.76
C THR A 394 1.31 24.31 -6.21
N LYS A 395 2.50 24.80 -6.57
CA LYS A 395 2.78 25.12 -7.97
C LYS A 395 2.96 23.86 -8.79
N ARG A 396 2.46 23.88 -10.03
CA ARG A 396 2.64 22.77 -10.97
C ARG A 396 4.13 22.48 -11.20
N VAL A 397 4.46 21.22 -11.48
CA VAL A 397 5.83 20.81 -11.77
C VAL A 397 6.45 21.58 -12.93
N LYS A 398 5.68 21.86 -13.99
CA LYS A 398 6.11 22.69 -15.14
C LYS A 398 6.44 24.14 -14.77
N ASP A 399 5.94 24.64 -13.64
CA ASP A 399 6.14 25.99 -13.12
C ASP A 399 7.16 25.99 -11.95
N GLU A 400 8.05 24.99 -11.92
CA GLU A 400 9.09 24.77 -10.91
C GLU A 400 8.58 24.48 -9.49
N GLY A 401 7.32 24.02 -9.37
CA GLY A 401 6.74 23.60 -8.10
C GLY A 401 6.94 22.11 -7.81
N LEU A 402 6.21 21.63 -6.81
CA LEU A 402 6.16 20.21 -6.46
C LEU A 402 4.95 19.50 -7.08
N GLY A 403 3.91 20.25 -7.51
CA GLY A 403 2.71 19.73 -8.19
C GLY A 403 1.40 19.91 -7.35
#